data_a9368d9e8c171d5b7293b4ad7a864238
#
_entry.id   a9368d9e8c171d5b7293b4ad7a864238
#
_cell.length_a   1.000
_cell.length_b   1.000
_cell.length_c   1.000
_cell.angle_alpha   90.00
_cell.angle_beta   90.00
_cell.angle_gamma   90.00
#
_symmetry.space_group_name_H-M   'P 1'
#
loop_
_entity.id
_entity.type
_entity.pdbx_description
1 polymer ?
#
loop_
_entity_poly.entity_id
_entity_poly.type
_entity_poly.pdbx_seq_one_letter_code
_entity_poly.pdbx_strand_id
1 'polypeptide(L)'
;MHRALILFALSFPVLAQNQSADAPLTQALLTEIRQLRQDLQTTAATIQRVQIVMYRLQAQSTLVSRATQRLDDARNRCTGAQNQQRNLAIQVQQMEEHLRGNIDPNDRKQTEDQLRRFKSTIEMFANDEQQCHAREADADSQFRAERVKLSELEDQLDKLDKVLAGAVR
;
A
#
# COMPACT_ATOMS: atom_id res chain seq x y z
N MET A 1 88.16 -42.07 49.22
CA MET A 1 86.93 -42.92 49.16
C MET A 1 85.90 -42.16 48.29
N HIS A 2 85.83 -42.55 47.02
CA HIS A 2 85.02 -41.86 45.99
C HIS A 2 83.82 -42.72 45.71
N ARG A 3 82.63 -42.15 45.90
CA ARG A 3 81.39 -42.77 45.42
C ARG A 3 80.78 -41.84 44.37
N ALA A 4 80.98 -42.21 43.13
CA ALA A 4 80.36 -41.61 41.98
C ALA A 4 78.93 -42.11 41.89
N LEU A 5 77.95 -41.14 41.91
CA LEU A 5 76.57 -41.38 41.66
C LEU A 5 76.30 -41.02 40.20
N ILE A 6 76.01 -42.01 39.37
CA ILE A 6 75.62 -41.91 37.99
C ILE A 6 74.08 -41.69 37.97
N LEU A 7 73.64 -40.51 37.64
CA LEU A 7 72.27 -40.20 37.39
C LEU A 7 71.90 -40.51 35.90
N PHE A 8 71.16 -41.60 35.76
CA PHE A 8 70.57 -42.00 34.48
C PHE A 8 69.38 -41.08 34.15
N ALA A 9 69.56 -40.13 33.25
CA ALA A 9 68.48 -39.33 32.69
C ALA A 9 67.71 -40.14 31.63
N LEU A 10 66.56 -40.67 32.00
CA LEU A 10 65.62 -41.27 31.09
C LEU A 10 64.88 -40.16 30.34
N SER A 11 65.38 -39.83 29.18
CA SER A 11 64.68 -39.01 28.19
C SER A 11 63.56 -39.84 27.53
N PHE A 12 62.35 -39.61 27.97
CA PHE A 12 61.15 -40.07 27.24
C PHE A 12 60.97 -39.22 25.97
N PRO A 13 60.94 -39.80 24.77
CA PRO A 13 60.49 -39.13 23.62
C PRO A 13 58.94 -38.94 23.74
N VAL A 14 58.51 -37.75 24.02
CA VAL A 14 57.11 -37.40 23.88
C VAL A 14 56.74 -37.60 22.43
N LEU A 15 55.95 -38.62 22.16
CA LEU A 15 55.30 -38.89 20.89
C LEU A 15 54.34 -37.72 20.59
N ALA A 16 54.87 -36.64 19.99
CA ALA A 16 54.10 -35.60 19.32
C ALA A 16 53.71 -36.08 17.91
N GLN A 17 52.87 -37.11 17.86
CA GLN A 17 52.33 -37.63 16.62
C GLN A 17 50.79 -37.79 16.79
N ASN A 18 50.04 -36.75 16.48
CA ASN A 18 48.70 -36.80 15.89
C ASN A 18 48.02 -35.42 15.79
N GLN A 19 48.79 -34.31 15.77
CA GLN A 19 48.17 -32.98 15.60
C GLN A 19 48.10 -32.50 14.15
N SER A 20 48.67 -33.20 13.20
CA SER A 20 48.71 -32.73 11.81
C SER A 20 47.51 -33.15 10.93
N ALA A 21 46.74 -34.17 11.34
CA ALA A 21 45.57 -34.62 10.60
C ALA A 21 44.28 -33.89 11.02
N ASP A 22 44.18 -33.42 12.27
CA ASP A 22 42.98 -32.73 12.79
C ASP A 22 42.96 -31.23 12.48
N ALA A 23 44.11 -30.65 12.16
CA ALA A 23 44.21 -29.23 11.84
C ALA A 23 43.39 -28.80 10.57
N PRO A 24 43.45 -29.53 9.45
CA PRO A 24 42.65 -29.18 8.27
C PRO A 24 41.15 -29.43 8.50
N LEU A 25 40.76 -30.43 9.27
CA LEU A 25 39.37 -30.72 9.61
C LEU A 25 38.76 -29.62 10.51
N THR A 26 39.52 -29.21 11.54
CA THR A 26 39.08 -28.10 12.41
C THR A 26 38.99 -26.77 11.68
N GLN A 27 39.89 -26.48 10.74
CA GLN A 27 39.82 -25.31 9.89
C GLN A 27 38.61 -25.36 8.94
N ALA A 28 38.30 -26.50 8.34
CA ALA A 28 37.13 -26.71 7.51
C ALA A 28 35.84 -26.48 8.31
N LEU A 29 35.73 -27.08 9.52
CA LEU A 29 34.59 -26.86 10.42
C LEU A 29 34.43 -25.38 10.84
N LEU A 30 35.52 -24.70 11.17
CA LEU A 30 35.49 -23.28 11.52
C LEU A 30 35.02 -22.40 10.34
N THR A 31 35.39 -22.75 9.12
CA THR A 31 34.94 -22.07 7.91
C THR A 31 33.45 -22.27 7.70
N GLU A 32 32.97 -23.51 7.84
CA GLU A 32 31.57 -23.88 7.74
C GLU A 32 30.70 -23.17 8.80
N ILE A 33 31.16 -23.14 10.06
CA ILE A 33 30.47 -22.42 11.14
C ILE A 33 30.40 -20.91 10.86
N ARG A 34 31.46 -20.32 10.32
CA ARG A 34 31.44 -18.89 9.94
C ARG A 34 30.46 -18.63 8.82
N GLN A 35 30.43 -19.47 7.81
CA GLN A 35 29.50 -19.38 6.70
C GLN A 35 28.06 -19.54 7.16
N LEU A 36 27.77 -20.57 7.96
CA LEU A 36 26.45 -20.77 8.56
C LEU A 36 25.99 -19.56 9.41
N ARG A 37 26.91 -18.99 10.19
CA ARG A 37 26.60 -17.77 10.97
C ARG A 37 26.28 -16.58 10.07
N GLN A 38 27.01 -16.40 8.99
CA GLN A 38 26.78 -15.34 8.02
C GLN A 38 25.44 -15.53 7.30
N ASP A 39 25.13 -16.77 6.90
CA ASP A 39 23.87 -17.12 6.25
C ASP A 39 22.67 -16.91 7.17
N LEU A 40 22.81 -17.28 8.46
CA LEU A 40 21.78 -17.01 9.47
C LEU A 40 21.56 -15.51 9.69
N GLN A 41 22.62 -14.71 9.72
CA GLN A 41 22.52 -13.26 9.89
C GLN A 41 21.83 -12.60 8.68
N THR A 42 22.19 -13.00 7.46
CA THR A 42 21.56 -12.52 6.22
C THR A 42 20.10 -12.93 6.14
N THR A 43 19.79 -14.16 6.48
CA THR A 43 18.41 -14.68 6.51
C THR A 43 17.58 -13.95 7.55
N ALA A 44 18.08 -13.75 8.77
CA ALA A 44 17.38 -13.01 9.81
C ALA A 44 17.08 -11.55 9.39
N ALA A 45 18.07 -10.87 8.80
CA ALA A 45 17.88 -9.50 8.29
C ALA A 45 16.85 -9.44 7.16
N THR A 46 16.81 -10.46 6.29
CA THR A 46 15.84 -10.53 5.19
C THR A 46 14.43 -10.77 5.72
N ILE A 47 14.26 -11.66 6.70
CA ILE A 47 12.96 -11.91 7.37
C ILE A 47 12.42 -10.61 8.00
N GLN A 48 13.26 -9.83 8.68
CA GLN A 48 12.84 -8.54 9.23
C GLN A 48 12.38 -7.56 8.14
N ARG A 49 13.09 -7.52 7.01
CA ARG A 49 12.68 -6.67 5.86
C ARG A 49 11.33 -7.11 5.29
N VAL A 50 11.10 -8.40 5.12
CA VAL A 50 9.82 -8.95 4.68
C VAL A 50 8.69 -8.54 5.63
N GLN A 51 8.88 -8.67 6.94
CA GLN A 51 7.88 -8.24 7.93
C GLN A 51 7.53 -6.76 7.82
N ILE A 52 8.54 -5.89 7.62
CA ILE A 52 8.32 -4.45 7.44
C ILE A 52 7.53 -4.17 6.15
N VAL A 53 7.88 -4.83 5.04
CA VAL A 53 7.17 -4.67 3.77
C VAL A 53 5.73 -5.15 3.89
N MET A 54 5.48 -6.29 4.51
CA MET A 54 4.13 -6.83 4.77
C MET A 54 3.28 -5.85 5.60
N TYR A 55 3.85 -5.28 6.66
CA TYR A 55 3.14 -4.26 7.45
C TYR A 55 2.79 -3.02 6.62
N ARG A 56 3.74 -2.53 5.81
CA ARG A 56 3.51 -1.40 4.91
C ARG A 56 2.44 -1.71 3.86
N LEU A 57 2.45 -2.91 3.32
CA LEU A 57 1.47 -3.38 2.34
C LEU A 57 0.06 -3.41 2.93
N GLN A 58 -0.11 -3.91 4.16
CA GLN A 58 -1.40 -3.87 4.86
C GLN A 58 -1.88 -2.43 5.11
N ALA A 59 -0.98 -1.56 5.56
CA ALA A 59 -1.29 -0.15 5.77
C ALA A 59 -1.68 0.54 4.46
N GLN A 60 -0.93 0.29 3.38
CA GLN A 60 -1.20 0.85 2.05
C GLN A 60 -2.51 0.32 1.46
N SER A 61 -2.81 -0.96 1.62
CA SER A 61 -4.10 -1.56 1.21
C SER A 61 -5.29 -0.85 1.89
N THR A 62 -5.15 -0.51 3.17
CA THR A 62 -6.16 0.28 3.88
C THR A 62 -6.32 1.70 3.30
N LEU A 63 -5.21 2.34 2.90
CA LEU A 63 -5.26 3.67 2.25
C LEU A 63 -5.93 3.61 0.89
N VAL A 64 -5.63 2.60 0.08
CA VAL A 64 -6.31 2.35 -1.21
C VAL A 64 -7.80 2.14 -1.00
N SER A 65 -8.21 1.32 -0.03
CA SER A 65 -9.63 1.10 0.29
C SER A 65 -10.36 2.40 0.65
N ARG A 66 -9.73 3.25 1.50
CA ARG A 66 -10.29 4.57 1.85
C ARG A 66 -10.36 5.51 0.65
N ALA A 67 -9.36 5.50 -0.22
CA ALA A 67 -9.36 6.31 -1.43
C ALA A 67 -10.46 5.86 -2.40
N THR A 68 -10.68 4.54 -2.55
CA THR A 68 -11.80 3.97 -3.32
C THR A 68 -13.14 4.46 -2.78
N GLN A 69 -13.36 4.36 -1.47
CA GLN A 69 -14.61 4.85 -0.86
C GLN A 69 -14.84 6.34 -1.13
N ARG A 70 -13.80 7.17 -1.02
CA ARG A 70 -13.92 8.61 -1.31
C ARG A 70 -14.28 8.89 -2.77
N LEU A 71 -13.68 8.12 -3.69
CA LEU A 71 -14.00 8.24 -5.11
C LEU A 71 -15.45 7.82 -5.39
N ASP A 72 -15.90 6.71 -4.82
CA ASP A 72 -17.27 6.24 -4.97
C ASP A 72 -18.29 7.22 -4.36
N ASP A 73 -17.98 7.78 -3.19
CA ASP A 73 -18.81 8.83 -2.56
C ASP A 73 -18.87 10.09 -3.43
N ALA A 74 -17.76 10.51 -4.02
CA ALA A 74 -17.73 11.65 -4.92
C ALA A 74 -18.59 11.39 -6.16
N ARG A 75 -18.47 10.23 -6.80
CA ARG A 75 -19.27 9.81 -7.95
C ARG A 75 -20.76 9.76 -7.64
N ASN A 76 -21.12 9.15 -6.52
CA ASN A 76 -22.52 9.04 -6.09
C ASN A 76 -23.15 10.42 -5.85
N ARG A 77 -22.40 11.36 -5.25
CA ARG A 77 -22.86 12.73 -5.06
C ARG A 77 -23.06 13.45 -6.38
N CYS A 78 -22.14 13.31 -7.35
CA CYS A 78 -22.27 13.90 -8.67
C CYS A 78 -23.50 13.35 -9.41
N THR A 79 -23.68 12.04 -9.42
CA THR A 79 -24.85 11.38 -10.01
C THR A 79 -26.16 11.85 -9.35
N GLY A 80 -26.17 11.99 -8.02
CA GLY A 80 -27.31 12.52 -7.26
C GLY A 80 -27.66 13.95 -7.66
N ALA A 81 -26.67 14.83 -7.75
CA ALA A 81 -26.86 16.23 -8.17
C ALA A 81 -27.40 16.34 -9.60
N GLN A 82 -26.84 15.56 -10.54
CA GLN A 82 -27.32 15.51 -11.93
C GLN A 82 -28.77 15.04 -12.04
N ASN A 83 -29.13 13.99 -11.27
CA ASN A 83 -30.50 13.48 -11.26
C ASN A 83 -31.50 14.54 -10.71
N GLN A 84 -31.10 15.24 -9.64
CA GLN A 84 -31.93 16.35 -9.11
C GLN A 84 -32.09 17.47 -10.11
N GLN A 85 -31.03 17.89 -10.79
CA GLN A 85 -31.08 18.91 -11.83
C GLN A 85 -32.02 18.50 -12.98
N ARG A 86 -31.90 17.23 -13.46
CA ARG A 86 -32.79 16.71 -14.51
C ARG A 86 -34.25 16.70 -14.08
N ASN A 87 -34.53 16.28 -12.85
CA ASN A 87 -35.91 16.27 -12.34
C ASN A 87 -36.51 17.69 -12.24
N LEU A 88 -35.71 18.68 -11.80
CA LEU A 88 -36.12 20.06 -11.77
C LEU A 88 -36.34 20.65 -13.19
N ALA A 89 -35.47 20.29 -14.14
CA ALA A 89 -35.61 20.72 -15.53
C ALA A 89 -36.92 20.22 -16.15
N ILE A 90 -37.31 18.97 -15.86
CA ILE A 90 -38.61 18.41 -16.28
C ILE A 90 -39.78 19.19 -15.65
N GLN A 91 -39.69 19.50 -14.34
CA GLN A 91 -40.72 20.30 -13.66
C GLN A 91 -40.84 21.73 -14.25
N VAL A 92 -39.70 22.35 -14.55
CA VAL A 92 -39.67 23.67 -15.24
C VAL A 92 -40.37 23.59 -16.59
N GLN A 93 -40.05 22.56 -17.38
CA GLN A 93 -40.70 22.37 -18.68
C GLN A 93 -42.23 22.20 -18.54
N GLN A 94 -42.67 21.37 -17.60
CA GLN A 94 -44.11 21.17 -17.34
C GLN A 94 -44.80 22.48 -16.92
N MET A 95 -44.17 23.31 -16.09
CA MET A 95 -44.70 24.60 -15.69
C MET A 95 -44.76 25.59 -16.87
N GLU A 96 -43.72 25.61 -17.71
CA GLU A 96 -43.71 26.45 -18.91
C GLU A 96 -44.82 26.04 -19.90
N GLU A 97 -45.07 24.75 -20.07
CA GLU A 97 -46.18 24.24 -20.87
C GLU A 97 -47.55 24.65 -20.27
N HIS A 98 -47.66 24.54 -18.95
CA HIS A 98 -48.88 24.98 -18.25
C HIS A 98 -49.14 26.47 -18.43
N LEU A 99 -48.12 27.32 -18.35
CA LEU A 99 -48.21 28.76 -18.57
C LEU A 99 -48.61 29.15 -20.00
N ARG A 100 -48.42 28.30 -21.00
CA ARG A 100 -48.87 28.49 -22.39
C ARG A 100 -50.37 28.27 -22.56
N GLY A 101 -50.99 27.58 -21.61
CA GLY A 101 -52.43 27.34 -21.60
C GLY A 101 -53.23 28.54 -21.15
N ASN A 102 -54.55 28.41 -21.20
CA ASN A 102 -55.48 29.48 -20.73
C ASN A 102 -55.68 29.35 -19.22
N ILE A 103 -54.89 30.08 -18.42
CA ILE A 103 -54.85 30.01 -16.96
C ILE A 103 -55.40 31.29 -16.34
N ASP A 104 -56.03 31.18 -15.16
CA ASP A 104 -56.45 32.31 -14.34
C ASP A 104 -55.25 33.26 -14.06
N PRO A 105 -55.43 34.60 -14.08
CA PRO A 105 -54.35 35.55 -13.86
C PRO A 105 -53.62 35.38 -12.49
N ASN A 106 -54.32 34.96 -11.45
CA ASN A 106 -53.72 34.73 -10.14
C ASN A 106 -52.85 33.48 -10.15
N ASP A 107 -53.33 32.37 -10.74
CA ASP A 107 -52.58 31.11 -10.87
C ASP A 107 -51.36 31.30 -11.78
N ARG A 108 -51.47 32.13 -12.82
CA ARG A 108 -50.36 32.52 -13.69
C ARG A 108 -49.23 33.16 -12.90
N LYS A 109 -49.54 34.17 -12.07
CA LYS A 109 -48.52 34.86 -11.25
C LYS A 109 -47.83 33.93 -10.28
N GLN A 110 -48.57 33.05 -9.62
CA GLN A 110 -48.04 32.08 -8.70
C GLN A 110 -47.10 31.08 -9.40
N THR A 111 -47.50 30.60 -10.58
CA THR A 111 -46.69 29.66 -11.38
C THR A 111 -45.41 30.33 -11.91
N GLU A 112 -45.47 31.59 -12.32
CA GLU A 112 -44.30 32.36 -12.76
C GLU A 112 -43.30 32.60 -11.62
N ASP A 113 -43.78 32.84 -10.39
CA ASP A 113 -42.91 32.98 -9.21
C ASP A 113 -42.27 31.65 -8.84
N GLN A 114 -42.96 30.53 -8.95
CA GLN A 114 -42.44 29.21 -8.76
C GLN A 114 -41.40 28.85 -9.83
N LEU A 115 -41.68 29.13 -11.07
CA LEU A 115 -40.78 28.92 -12.21
C LEU A 115 -39.45 29.67 -12.01
N ARG A 116 -39.52 30.93 -11.54
CA ARG A 116 -38.34 31.74 -11.24
C ARG A 116 -37.45 31.08 -10.16
N ARG A 117 -38.06 30.57 -9.08
CA ARG A 117 -37.35 29.87 -8.02
C ARG A 117 -36.68 28.60 -8.53
N PHE A 118 -37.37 27.80 -9.35
CA PHE A 118 -36.79 26.56 -9.89
C PHE A 118 -35.64 26.83 -10.86
N LYS A 119 -35.76 27.86 -11.72
CA LYS A 119 -34.64 28.27 -12.58
C LYS A 119 -33.40 28.68 -11.79
N SER A 120 -33.58 29.49 -10.73
CA SER A 120 -32.48 29.86 -9.84
C SER A 120 -31.87 28.61 -9.13
N THR A 121 -32.71 27.65 -8.75
CA THR A 121 -32.22 26.40 -8.14
C THR A 121 -31.44 25.54 -9.14
N ILE A 122 -31.86 25.50 -10.42
CA ILE A 122 -31.12 24.80 -11.49
C ILE A 122 -29.74 25.44 -11.70
N GLU A 123 -29.64 26.76 -11.69
CA GLU A 123 -28.33 27.45 -11.79
C GLU A 123 -27.43 27.15 -10.61
N MET A 124 -27.96 27.04 -9.40
CA MET A 124 -27.23 26.62 -8.23
C MET A 124 -26.71 25.18 -8.37
N PHE A 125 -27.54 24.24 -8.83
CA PHE A 125 -27.13 22.86 -9.08
C PHE A 125 -26.10 22.74 -10.21
N ALA A 126 -26.13 23.56 -11.23
CA ALA A 126 -25.12 23.60 -12.28
C ALA A 126 -23.73 23.97 -11.71
N ASN A 127 -23.70 24.92 -10.77
CA ASN A 127 -22.47 25.29 -10.07
C ASN A 127 -21.98 24.16 -9.14
N ASP A 128 -22.91 23.50 -8.42
CA ASP A 128 -22.59 22.34 -7.57
C ASP A 128 -22.07 21.16 -8.38
N GLU A 129 -22.59 20.93 -9.59
CA GLU A 129 -22.10 19.91 -10.52
C GLU A 129 -20.63 20.16 -10.91
N GLN A 130 -20.28 21.41 -11.23
CA GLN A 130 -18.91 21.80 -11.56
C GLN A 130 -17.95 21.51 -10.39
N GLN A 131 -18.36 21.88 -9.15
CA GLN A 131 -17.58 21.59 -7.95
C GLN A 131 -17.48 20.10 -7.66
N CYS A 132 -18.54 19.35 -7.95
CA CYS A 132 -18.60 17.91 -7.78
C CYS A 132 -17.58 17.21 -8.69
N HIS A 133 -17.54 17.53 -9.97
CA HIS A 133 -16.57 16.97 -10.91
C HIS A 133 -15.13 17.31 -10.54
N ALA A 134 -14.87 18.50 -10.01
CA ALA A 134 -13.54 18.82 -9.49
C ALA A 134 -13.13 17.92 -8.31
N ARG A 135 -14.06 17.66 -7.39
CA ARG A 135 -13.82 16.74 -6.25
C ARG A 135 -13.67 15.28 -6.70
N GLU A 136 -14.42 14.84 -7.70
CA GLU A 136 -14.27 13.51 -8.29
C GLU A 136 -12.89 13.33 -8.93
N ALA A 137 -12.45 14.31 -9.71
CA ALA A 137 -11.11 14.29 -10.34
C ALA A 137 -9.98 14.25 -9.31
N ASP A 138 -10.11 15.01 -8.21
CA ASP A 138 -9.16 15.01 -7.10
C ASP A 138 -9.13 13.64 -6.38
N ALA A 139 -10.29 13.07 -6.09
CA ALA A 139 -10.42 11.75 -5.48
C ALA A 139 -9.85 10.63 -6.38
N ASP A 140 -10.08 10.69 -7.70
CA ASP A 140 -9.51 9.74 -8.68
C ASP A 140 -7.98 9.86 -8.74
N SER A 141 -7.45 11.09 -8.72
CA SER A 141 -6.01 11.32 -8.67
C SER A 141 -5.39 10.72 -7.40
N GLN A 142 -6.00 10.93 -6.23
CA GLN A 142 -5.56 10.35 -4.95
C GLN A 142 -5.62 8.82 -4.99
N PHE A 143 -6.70 8.23 -5.49
CA PHE A 143 -6.84 6.79 -5.63
C PHE A 143 -5.73 6.18 -6.50
N ARG A 144 -5.45 6.79 -7.67
CA ARG A 144 -4.36 6.32 -8.55
C ARG A 144 -3.00 6.42 -7.86
N ALA A 145 -2.72 7.51 -7.15
CA ALA A 145 -1.47 7.67 -6.42
C ALA A 145 -1.28 6.60 -5.33
N GLU A 146 -2.34 6.28 -4.57
CA GLU A 146 -2.25 5.23 -3.54
C GLU A 146 -2.12 3.82 -4.17
N ARG A 147 -2.72 3.56 -5.32
CA ARG A 147 -2.54 2.31 -6.07
C ARG A 147 -1.11 2.11 -6.58
N VAL A 148 -0.48 3.16 -7.08
CA VAL A 148 0.92 3.10 -7.52
C VAL A 148 1.83 2.72 -6.36
N LYS A 149 1.66 3.34 -5.17
CA LYS A 149 2.43 3.00 -3.98
C LYS A 149 2.22 1.54 -3.54
N LEU A 150 0.99 1.03 -3.66
CA LEU A 150 0.70 -0.38 -3.35
C LEU A 150 1.47 -1.31 -4.29
N SER A 151 1.41 -1.04 -5.61
CA SER A 151 2.14 -1.82 -6.61
C SER A 151 3.65 -1.80 -6.41
N GLU A 152 4.22 -0.66 -6.00
CA GLU A 152 5.65 -0.56 -5.66
C GLU A 152 6.03 -1.44 -4.46
N LEU A 153 5.15 -1.58 -3.46
CA LEU A 153 5.38 -2.45 -2.31
C LEU A 153 5.25 -3.93 -2.68
N GLU A 154 4.32 -4.27 -3.56
CA GLU A 154 4.17 -5.62 -4.12
C GLU A 154 5.42 -6.03 -4.89
N ASP A 155 5.95 -5.16 -5.76
CA ASP A 155 7.21 -5.37 -6.47
C ASP A 155 8.42 -5.54 -5.53
N GLN A 156 8.44 -4.81 -4.42
CA GLN A 156 9.49 -4.97 -3.39
C GLN A 156 9.40 -6.33 -2.71
N LEU A 157 8.19 -6.80 -2.40
CA LEU A 157 7.96 -8.11 -1.80
C LEU A 157 8.40 -9.23 -2.75
N ASP A 158 8.05 -9.15 -4.03
CA ASP A 158 8.47 -10.12 -5.06
C ASP A 158 9.99 -10.21 -5.22
N LYS A 159 10.67 -9.06 -5.12
CA LYS A 159 12.16 -9.05 -5.15
C LYS A 159 12.75 -9.73 -3.92
N LEU A 160 12.17 -9.51 -2.73
CA LEU A 160 12.61 -10.16 -1.50
C LEU A 160 12.35 -11.67 -1.52
N ASP A 161 11.22 -12.10 -2.07
CA ASP A 161 10.89 -13.52 -2.23
C ASP A 161 11.90 -14.23 -3.15
N LYS A 162 12.26 -13.63 -4.28
CA LYS A 162 13.30 -14.16 -5.19
C LYS A 162 14.66 -14.30 -4.51
N VAL A 163 15.03 -13.34 -3.66
CA VAL A 163 16.29 -13.41 -2.89
C VAL A 163 16.25 -14.55 -1.89
N LEU A 164 15.14 -14.75 -1.19
CA LEU A 164 14.96 -15.86 -0.25
C LEU A 164 14.99 -17.22 -0.96
N ALA A 165 14.29 -17.35 -2.07
CA ALA A 165 14.29 -18.58 -2.87
C ALA A 165 15.66 -18.93 -3.45
N GLY A 166 16.50 -17.93 -3.75
CA GLY A 166 17.89 -18.13 -4.19
C GLY A 166 18.85 -18.53 -3.08
N ALA A 167 18.57 -18.14 -1.83
CA ALA A 167 19.40 -18.47 -0.67
C ALA A 167 19.17 -19.90 -0.11
N VAL A 168 18.09 -20.56 -0.52
CA VAL A 168 17.71 -21.93 -0.08
C VAL A 168 18.27 -23.02 -1.02
N ARG A 169 18.88 -22.65 -2.15
CA ARG A 169 19.55 -23.57 -3.09
C ARG A 169 21.03 -23.62 -2.84
#